data_17303e27c7b8d2bce83455e75c1f48e8
#
_entry.id   17303e27c7b8d2bce83455e75c1f48e8
#
_cell.length_a   1.000
_cell.length_b   1.000
_cell.length_c   1.000
_cell.angle_alpha   90.00
_cell.angle_beta   90.00
_cell.angle_gamma   90.00
#
_symmetry.space_group_name_H-M   'P 1'
#
loop_
_entity.id
_entity.type
_entity.pdbx_description
1 polymer ?
#
loop_
_entity_poly.entity_id
_entity_poly.type
_entity_poly.pdbx_seq_one_letter_code
_entity_poly.pdbx_strand_id
1 'polypeptide(L)'
;MRGKIDCFLACDDFTVLEPTIAYLRDSRTTHHIHLLVNADMAAKDKAPEGCALVVVDSLTSSNTMMSIAENVDSDYALLLTKPTPLTIGLTALERLLRVAADADAAMVYSDHYSMENGEMKQHPTIDYQKGSIRDDFDFGSLVLVNGRLLREYADNQTDSDELKHAGFYDLRLFLS
;
A
#
# COMPACT_ATOMS: atom_id res chain seq x y z
N MET A 1 -5.55 -21.11 6.80
CA MET A 1 -4.49 -20.76 5.82
C MET A 1 -4.08 -19.33 6.12
N ARG A 2 -2.79 -19.02 6.26
CA ARG A 2 -2.37 -17.61 6.39
C ARG A 2 -2.50 -16.98 5.01
N GLY A 3 -3.22 -15.86 4.90
CA GLY A 3 -3.38 -15.14 3.65
C GLY A 3 -2.03 -14.71 3.05
N LYS A 4 -2.02 -14.50 1.74
CA LYS A 4 -0.86 -13.98 0.99
C LYS A 4 -1.05 -12.51 0.72
N ILE A 5 0.07 -11.80 0.54
CA ILE A 5 0.11 -10.36 0.34
C ILE A 5 0.86 -10.04 -0.94
N ASP A 6 0.26 -9.27 -1.83
CA ASP A 6 0.97 -8.55 -2.89
C ASP A 6 1.31 -7.15 -2.38
N CYS A 7 2.60 -6.78 -2.46
CA CYS A 7 3.11 -5.53 -1.92
C CYS A 7 3.29 -4.50 -3.04
N PHE A 8 2.76 -3.30 -2.86
CA PHE A 8 2.86 -2.18 -3.80
C PHE A 8 3.57 -1.02 -3.12
N LEU A 9 4.78 -0.72 -3.57
CA LEU A 9 5.67 0.25 -2.94
C LEU A 9 5.82 1.48 -3.83
N ALA A 10 5.38 2.65 -3.35
CA ALA A 10 5.73 3.92 -3.97
C ALA A 10 7.25 4.07 -4.02
N CYS A 11 7.83 4.31 -5.20
CA CYS A 11 9.27 4.23 -5.39
C CYS A 11 9.78 5.35 -6.29
N ASP A 12 10.66 6.20 -5.72
CA ASP A 12 11.41 7.23 -6.45
C ASP A 12 12.91 6.87 -6.58
N ASP A 13 13.40 5.95 -5.74
CA ASP A 13 14.77 5.47 -5.73
C ASP A 13 14.84 4.04 -5.16
N PHE A 14 15.30 3.08 -5.95
CA PHE A 14 15.41 1.68 -5.53
C PHE A 14 16.35 1.48 -4.34
N THR A 15 17.43 2.28 -4.27
CA THR A 15 18.43 2.14 -3.19
C THR A 15 17.86 2.53 -1.83
N VAL A 16 16.96 3.51 -1.81
CA VAL A 16 16.27 3.96 -0.59
C VAL A 16 15.34 2.89 -0.06
N LEU A 17 14.67 2.14 -0.95
CA LEU A 17 13.71 1.10 -0.57
C LEU A 17 14.32 -0.28 -0.36
N GLU A 18 15.60 -0.49 -0.69
CA GLU A 18 16.24 -1.82 -0.59
C GLU A 18 16.06 -2.51 0.78
N PRO A 19 16.18 -1.83 1.94
CA PRO A 19 15.93 -2.48 3.22
C PRO A 19 14.48 -2.98 3.38
N THR A 20 13.51 -2.22 2.88
CA THR A 20 12.09 -2.61 2.90
C THR A 20 11.83 -3.77 1.95
N ILE A 21 12.38 -3.72 0.74
CA ILE A 21 12.29 -4.78 -0.27
C ILE A 21 12.90 -6.08 0.25
N ALA A 22 14.09 -6.02 0.85
CA ALA A 22 14.75 -7.19 1.43
C ALA A 22 13.90 -7.84 2.53
N TYR A 23 13.34 -7.04 3.44
CA TYR A 23 12.43 -7.54 4.48
C TYR A 23 11.20 -8.24 3.87
N LEU A 24 10.56 -7.63 2.88
CA LEU A 24 9.37 -8.19 2.24
C LEU A 24 9.69 -9.47 1.47
N ARG A 25 10.81 -9.53 0.77
CA ARG A 25 11.29 -10.70 0.03
C ARG A 25 11.54 -11.91 0.94
N ASP A 26 12.07 -11.68 2.13
CA ASP A 26 12.33 -12.72 3.13
C ASP A 26 11.06 -13.13 3.89
N SER A 27 9.99 -12.36 3.78
CA SER A 27 8.73 -12.65 4.48
C SER A 27 7.97 -13.81 3.83
N ARG A 28 7.54 -14.77 4.65
CA ARG A 28 6.75 -15.92 4.19
C ARG A 28 5.33 -15.56 3.77
N THR A 29 4.85 -14.37 4.13
CA THR A 29 3.50 -13.89 3.80
C THR A 29 3.46 -13.13 2.47
N THR A 30 4.58 -12.59 2.03
CA THR A 30 4.70 -11.90 0.74
C THR A 30 4.60 -12.89 -0.42
N HIS A 31 3.84 -12.52 -1.45
CA HIS A 31 3.70 -13.26 -2.71
C HIS A 31 4.44 -12.53 -3.83
N HIS A 32 4.04 -11.30 -4.14
CA HIS A 32 4.72 -10.47 -5.13
C HIS A 32 5.09 -9.10 -4.54
N ILE A 33 6.11 -8.46 -5.12
CA ILE A 33 6.51 -7.09 -4.80
C ILE A 33 6.48 -6.28 -6.09
N HIS A 34 5.62 -5.26 -6.11
CA HIS A 34 5.44 -4.32 -7.20
C HIS A 34 5.97 -2.95 -6.78
N LEU A 35 6.82 -2.34 -7.60
CA LEU A 35 7.32 -1.00 -7.40
C LEU A 35 6.55 -0.05 -8.30
N LEU A 36 5.83 0.90 -7.69
CA LEU A 36 5.10 1.95 -8.39
C LEU A 36 6.10 3.05 -8.77
N VAL A 37 6.40 3.17 -10.04
CA VAL A 37 7.45 4.05 -10.58
C VAL A 37 6.89 4.93 -11.68
N ASN A 38 7.52 6.07 -11.93
CA ASN A 38 7.23 6.87 -13.12
C ASN A 38 7.83 6.26 -14.39
N ALA A 39 7.36 6.72 -15.56
CA ALA A 39 7.82 6.21 -16.85
C ALA A 39 9.32 6.40 -17.09
N ASP A 40 9.90 7.50 -16.60
CA ASP A 40 11.32 7.78 -16.77
C ASP A 40 12.20 6.78 -16.02
N MET A 41 11.82 6.42 -14.81
CA MET A 41 12.51 5.42 -14.00
C MET A 41 12.37 4.04 -14.61
N ALA A 42 11.18 3.66 -15.05
CA ALA A 42 10.94 2.37 -15.70
C ALA A 42 11.74 2.20 -17.01
N ALA A 43 12.00 3.30 -17.73
CA ALA A 43 12.77 3.26 -18.97
C ALA A 43 14.29 3.17 -18.76
N LYS A 44 14.79 3.68 -17.63
CA LYS A 44 16.25 3.79 -17.36
C LYS A 44 16.78 2.65 -16.51
N ASP A 45 15.98 2.17 -15.57
CA ASP A 45 16.43 1.31 -14.50
C ASP A 45 15.78 -0.08 -14.57
N LYS A 46 16.56 -1.10 -14.25
CA LYS A 46 16.08 -2.47 -14.14
C LYS A 46 15.45 -2.68 -12.76
N ALA A 47 14.31 -3.36 -12.72
CA ALA A 47 13.70 -3.76 -11.44
C ALA A 47 14.73 -4.52 -10.57
N PRO A 48 14.76 -4.25 -9.26
CA PRO A 48 15.48 -5.09 -8.31
C PRO A 48 15.01 -6.55 -8.37
N GLU A 49 15.90 -7.46 -7.99
CA GLU A 49 15.59 -8.90 -8.00
C GLU A 49 14.32 -9.22 -7.18
N GLY A 50 13.43 -9.99 -7.76
CA GLY A 50 12.16 -10.38 -7.13
C GLY A 50 11.09 -9.30 -7.12
N CYS A 51 11.30 -8.18 -7.83
CA CYS A 51 10.33 -7.09 -7.97
C CYS A 51 9.83 -6.94 -9.41
N ALA A 52 8.59 -6.51 -9.58
CA ALA A 52 8.03 -6.06 -10.85
C ALA A 52 7.82 -4.53 -10.82
N LEU A 53 7.92 -3.87 -11.98
CA LEU A 53 7.62 -2.45 -12.11
C LEU A 53 6.17 -2.27 -12.57
N VAL A 54 5.46 -1.36 -11.92
CA VAL A 54 4.14 -0.85 -12.35
C VAL A 54 4.30 0.63 -12.63
N VAL A 55 4.13 1.02 -13.89
CA VAL A 55 4.28 2.42 -14.29
C VAL A 55 3.02 3.19 -13.95
N VAL A 56 3.19 4.28 -13.20
CA VAL A 56 2.10 5.15 -12.76
C VAL A 56 2.46 6.62 -13.00
N ASP A 57 1.46 7.43 -13.30
CA ASP A 57 1.66 8.87 -13.50
C ASP A 57 1.67 9.66 -12.19
N SER A 58 0.85 9.25 -11.23
CA SER A 58 0.73 9.87 -9.91
C SER A 58 0.33 8.83 -8.88
N LEU A 59 1.07 8.76 -7.77
CA LEU A 59 0.77 7.85 -6.66
C LEU A 59 -0.62 8.07 -6.03
N THR A 60 -1.21 9.24 -6.24
CA THR A 60 -2.49 9.65 -5.64
C THR A 60 -3.67 9.59 -6.59
N SER A 61 -3.49 9.16 -7.85
CA SER A 61 -4.56 9.09 -8.83
C SER A 61 -5.42 7.83 -8.69
N SER A 62 -6.67 7.90 -9.17
CA SER A 62 -7.55 6.73 -9.28
C SER A 62 -6.98 5.70 -10.25
N ASN A 63 -6.32 6.13 -11.33
CA ASN A 63 -5.66 5.24 -12.30
C ASN A 63 -4.57 4.39 -11.62
N THR A 64 -3.85 4.93 -10.65
CA THR A 64 -2.88 4.16 -9.86
C THR A 64 -3.59 3.12 -8.99
N MET A 65 -4.72 3.45 -8.37
CA MET A 65 -5.50 2.46 -7.61
C MET A 65 -6.04 1.34 -8.52
N MET A 66 -6.46 1.66 -9.75
CA MET A 66 -6.86 0.67 -10.75
C MET A 66 -5.68 -0.21 -11.16
N SER A 67 -4.51 0.38 -11.48
CA SER A 67 -3.30 -0.38 -11.82
C SER A 67 -2.86 -1.30 -10.68
N ILE A 68 -3.00 -0.88 -9.43
CA ILE A 68 -2.75 -1.75 -8.27
C ILE A 68 -3.75 -2.91 -8.26
N ALA A 69 -5.05 -2.63 -8.43
CA ALA A 69 -6.10 -3.65 -8.40
C ALA A 69 -5.93 -4.70 -9.50
N GLU A 70 -5.50 -4.30 -10.70
CA GLU A 70 -5.20 -5.19 -11.83
C GLU A 70 -4.03 -6.14 -11.57
N ASN A 71 -3.12 -5.76 -10.66
CA ASN A 71 -1.93 -6.55 -10.32
C ASN A 71 -2.05 -7.28 -8.97
N VAL A 72 -3.23 -7.31 -8.34
CA VAL A 72 -3.48 -8.05 -7.11
C VAL A 72 -4.00 -9.45 -7.41
N ASP A 73 -3.18 -10.46 -7.11
CA ASP A 73 -3.55 -11.88 -7.21
C ASP A 73 -3.78 -12.52 -5.83
N SER A 74 -3.31 -11.87 -4.77
CA SER A 74 -3.37 -12.37 -3.39
C SER A 74 -4.68 -12.00 -2.67
N ASP A 75 -4.84 -12.54 -1.44
CA ASP A 75 -5.97 -12.22 -0.56
C ASP A 75 -5.95 -10.76 -0.12
N TYR A 76 -4.73 -10.18 0.01
CA TYR A 76 -4.51 -8.81 0.49
C TYR A 76 -3.46 -8.09 -0.35
N ALA A 77 -3.62 -6.77 -0.46
CA ALA A 77 -2.63 -5.84 -0.99
C ALA A 77 -2.03 -5.00 0.15
N LEU A 78 -0.71 -4.93 0.25
CA LEU A 78 0.01 -4.04 1.15
C LEU A 78 0.46 -2.82 0.38
N LEU A 79 -0.05 -1.65 0.73
CA LEU A 79 0.26 -0.40 0.05
C LEU A 79 1.23 0.43 0.88
N LEU A 80 2.42 0.72 0.34
CA LEU A 80 3.32 1.75 0.83
C LEU A 80 3.03 3.05 0.06
N THR A 81 2.34 3.97 0.72
CA THR A 81 1.78 5.18 0.09
C THR A 81 2.78 6.34 -0.07
N LYS A 82 3.96 6.23 0.54
CA LYS A 82 5.03 7.24 0.47
C LYS A 82 6.36 6.57 0.09
N PRO A 83 7.20 7.17 -0.76
CA PRO A 83 8.48 6.59 -1.21
C PRO A 83 9.56 6.72 -0.13
N THR A 84 9.29 6.20 1.06
CA THR A 84 10.18 6.26 2.22
C THR A 84 10.48 4.86 2.72
N PRO A 85 11.72 4.58 3.18
CA PRO A 85 12.06 3.28 3.72
C PRO A 85 11.28 3.03 5.03
N LEU A 86 10.86 1.79 5.21
CA LEU A 86 10.17 1.37 6.43
C LEU A 86 10.99 0.31 7.17
N THR A 87 11.05 0.45 8.49
CA THR A 87 11.44 -0.64 9.38
C THR A 87 10.17 -1.33 9.86
N ILE A 88 9.90 -2.51 9.31
CA ILE A 88 8.72 -3.30 9.65
C ILE A 88 9.10 -4.26 10.78
N GLY A 89 8.32 -4.28 11.87
CA GLY A 89 8.56 -5.19 12.99
C GLY A 89 8.43 -6.67 12.59
N LEU A 90 9.19 -7.55 13.23
CA LEU A 90 9.33 -8.97 12.88
C LEU A 90 8.00 -9.73 12.68
N THR A 91 6.93 -9.36 13.38
CA THR A 91 5.63 -10.01 13.31
C THR A 91 4.53 -9.07 12.82
N ALA A 92 4.89 -7.91 12.29
CA ALA A 92 3.90 -6.89 11.94
C ALA A 92 2.97 -7.35 10.81
N LEU A 93 3.52 -7.96 9.74
CA LEU A 93 2.70 -8.44 8.63
C LEU A 93 1.74 -9.57 9.05
N GLU A 94 2.22 -10.53 9.85
CA GLU A 94 1.36 -11.60 10.37
C GLU A 94 0.27 -11.05 11.29
N ARG A 95 0.57 -10.00 12.06
CA ARG A 95 -0.41 -9.34 12.92
C ARG A 95 -1.46 -8.59 12.10
N LEU A 96 -1.06 -7.83 11.08
CA LEU A 96 -1.97 -7.15 10.16
C LEU A 96 -2.91 -8.15 9.48
N LEU A 97 -2.36 -9.25 8.94
CA LEU A 97 -3.16 -10.33 8.32
C LEU A 97 -4.15 -10.96 9.30
N ARG A 98 -3.73 -11.20 10.54
CA ARG A 98 -4.60 -11.77 11.57
C ARG A 98 -5.75 -10.81 11.89
N VAL A 99 -5.46 -9.54 12.12
CA VAL A 99 -6.49 -8.53 12.38
C VAL A 99 -7.46 -8.42 11.20
N ALA A 100 -6.93 -8.38 9.95
CA ALA A 100 -7.76 -8.33 8.76
C ALA A 100 -8.71 -9.53 8.66
N ALA A 101 -8.21 -10.74 8.91
CA ALA A 101 -9.00 -11.96 8.83
C ALA A 101 -10.01 -12.11 9.99
N ASP A 102 -9.60 -11.79 11.22
CA ASP A 102 -10.44 -11.95 12.41
C ASP A 102 -11.60 -10.93 12.44
N ALA A 103 -11.37 -9.74 11.89
CA ALA A 103 -12.37 -8.66 11.84
C ALA A 103 -13.13 -8.59 10.50
N ASP A 104 -12.80 -9.45 9.51
CA ASP A 104 -13.27 -9.32 8.11
C ASP A 104 -13.11 -7.88 7.58
N ALA A 105 -11.95 -7.28 7.89
CA ALA A 105 -11.71 -5.88 7.64
C ALA A 105 -11.41 -5.60 6.17
N ALA A 106 -12.03 -4.55 5.62
CA ALA A 106 -11.75 -4.05 4.27
C ALA A 106 -10.34 -3.44 4.18
N MET A 107 -9.89 -2.75 5.23
CA MET A 107 -8.58 -2.12 5.34
C MET A 107 -8.07 -2.19 6.77
N VAL A 108 -6.77 -2.41 6.95
CA VAL A 108 -6.09 -2.40 8.25
C VAL A 108 -4.90 -1.45 8.20
N TYR A 109 -4.73 -0.67 9.23
CA TYR A 109 -3.62 0.27 9.45
C TYR A 109 -3.14 0.17 10.90
N SER A 110 -2.04 0.80 11.22
CA SER A 110 -1.47 0.73 12.58
C SER A 110 -0.81 2.02 13.00
N ASP A 111 -0.65 2.19 14.30
CA ASP A 111 0.28 3.17 14.85
C ASP A 111 1.67 3.00 14.23
N HIS A 112 2.35 4.10 14.07
CA HIS A 112 3.70 4.12 13.51
C HIS A 112 4.58 5.16 14.20
N TYR A 113 5.87 5.07 13.93
CA TYR A 113 6.86 6.06 14.35
C TYR A 113 7.49 6.68 13.11
N SER A 114 7.76 7.98 13.16
CA SER A 114 8.62 8.67 12.20
C SER A 114 9.93 9.10 12.85
N MET A 115 10.98 9.22 12.04
CA MET A 115 12.24 9.85 12.46
C MET A 115 12.22 11.31 11.98
N GLU A 116 12.11 12.25 12.92
CA GLU A 116 12.13 13.67 12.65
C GLU A 116 13.33 14.31 13.36
N ASN A 117 14.26 14.91 12.62
CA ASN A 117 15.47 15.53 13.15
C ASN A 117 16.33 14.61 14.04
N GLY A 118 16.30 13.30 13.78
CA GLY A 118 17.04 12.31 14.57
C GLY A 118 16.30 11.83 15.83
N GLU A 119 15.10 12.31 16.09
CA GLU A 119 14.25 11.87 17.19
C GLU A 119 13.09 11.01 16.69
N MET A 120 12.73 10.00 17.45
CA MET A 120 11.60 9.12 17.16
C MET A 120 10.32 9.75 17.69
N LYS A 121 9.38 10.05 16.78
CA LYS A 121 8.08 10.62 17.10
C LYS A 121 6.98 9.59 16.87
N GLN A 122 6.14 9.41 17.87
CA GLN A 122 5.01 8.49 17.79
C GLN A 122 3.81 9.15 17.09
N HIS A 123 3.20 8.40 16.18
CA HIS A 123 1.96 8.75 15.51
C HIS A 123 0.89 7.71 15.86
N PRO A 124 0.14 7.92 16.95
CA PRO A 124 -0.98 7.05 17.27
C PRO A 124 -2.10 7.29 16.26
N THR A 125 -2.69 6.21 15.80
CA THR A 125 -3.90 6.24 14.96
C THR A 125 -5.13 6.10 15.85
N ILE A 126 -6.27 6.60 15.37
CA ILE A 126 -7.56 6.40 16.03
C ILE A 126 -8.34 5.27 15.37
N ASP A 127 -9.22 4.64 16.13
CA ASP A 127 -10.13 3.63 15.58
C ASP A 127 -11.03 4.26 14.52
N TYR A 128 -11.25 3.49 13.45
CA TYR A 128 -12.17 3.91 12.40
C TYR A 128 -13.60 4.04 12.96
N GLN A 129 -14.25 5.14 12.61
CA GLN A 129 -15.68 5.38 12.88
C GLN A 129 -16.39 5.60 11.56
N LYS A 130 -17.42 4.81 11.29
CA LYS A 130 -18.21 4.90 10.04
C LYS A 130 -18.76 6.32 9.83
N GLY A 131 -18.54 6.86 8.65
CA GLY A 131 -18.96 8.21 8.26
C GLY A 131 -18.06 9.34 8.77
N SER A 132 -16.91 9.03 9.42
CA SER A 132 -15.96 10.03 9.93
C SER A 132 -14.63 10.06 9.16
N ILE A 133 -14.58 9.47 7.97
CA ILE A 133 -13.37 9.54 7.12
C ILE A 133 -13.20 10.99 6.66
N ARG A 134 -12.06 11.56 7.06
CA ARG A 134 -11.61 12.87 6.58
C ARG A 134 -10.51 12.67 5.53
N ASP A 135 -10.40 13.59 4.61
CA ASP A 135 -9.37 13.61 3.59
C ASP A 135 -7.96 13.80 4.17
N ASP A 136 -7.87 14.54 5.29
CA ASP A 136 -6.63 14.85 6.00
C ASP A 136 -6.23 13.80 7.06
N PHE A 137 -7.00 12.71 7.24
CA PHE A 137 -6.62 11.67 8.19
C PHE A 137 -5.44 10.84 7.68
N ASP A 138 -4.33 10.88 8.44
CA ASP A 138 -3.12 10.11 8.12
C ASP A 138 -3.21 8.68 8.68
N PHE A 139 -3.44 7.71 7.82
CA PHE A 139 -3.43 6.27 8.14
C PHE A 139 -2.00 5.69 8.23
N GLY A 140 -0.97 6.54 8.15
CA GLY A 140 0.41 6.13 8.06
C GLY A 140 0.84 5.81 6.63
N SER A 141 2.11 5.43 6.51
CA SER A 141 2.71 5.12 5.19
C SER A 141 2.39 3.72 4.70
N LEU A 142 1.82 2.86 5.56
CA LEU A 142 1.57 1.45 5.26
C LEU A 142 0.14 1.06 5.61
N VAL A 143 -0.60 0.56 4.63
CA VAL A 143 -1.96 0.04 4.82
C VAL A 143 -2.10 -1.32 4.16
N LEU A 144 -2.87 -2.21 4.78
CA LEU A 144 -3.25 -3.51 4.23
C LEU A 144 -4.72 -3.43 3.77
N VAL A 145 -4.98 -3.76 2.51
CA VAL A 145 -6.31 -3.70 1.89
C VAL A 145 -6.74 -5.10 1.46
N ASN A 146 -8.01 -5.42 1.62
CA ASN A 146 -8.59 -6.67 1.14
C ASN A 146 -8.53 -6.70 -0.40
N GLY A 147 -7.85 -7.72 -0.97
CA GLY A 147 -7.59 -7.82 -2.41
C GLY A 147 -8.86 -7.99 -3.23
N ARG A 148 -9.87 -8.70 -2.71
CA ARG A 148 -11.17 -8.83 -3.38
C ARG A 148 -11.88 -7.48 -3.50
N LEU A 149 -11.94 -6.73 -2.40
CA LEU A 149 -12.60 -5.41 -2.39
C LEU A 149 -11.84 -4.38 -3.25
N LEU A 150 -10.53 -4.49 -3.34
CA LEU A 150 -9.74 -3.62 -4.21
C LEU A 150 -10.03 -3.89 -5.69
N ARG A 151 -10.18 -5.15 -6.10
CA ARG A 151 -10.62 -5.49 -7.47
C ARG A 151 -12.07 -5.03 -7.73
N GLU A 152 -12.96 -5.23 -6.77
CA GLU A 152 -14.34 -4.75 -6.85
C GLU A 152 -14.42 -3.21 -6.98
N TYR A 153 -13.53 -2.48 -6.30
CA TYR A 153 -13.39 -1.03 -6.48
C TYR A 153 -13.05 -0.68 -7.93
N ALA A 154 -12.04 -1.35 -8.51
CA ALA A 154 -11.65 -1.09 -9.90
C ALA A 154 -12.77 -1.41 -10.91
N ASP A 155 -13.51 -2.50 -10.69
CA ASP A 155 -14.64 -2.90 -11.55
C ASP A 155 -15.80 -1.87 -11.52
N ASN A 156 -15.90 -1.09 -10.44
CA ASN A 156 -16.93 -0.05 -10.30
C ASN A 156 -16.48 1.34 -10.81
N GLN A 157 -15.21 1.52 -11.17
CA GLN A 157 -14.74 2.79 -11.73
C GLN A 157 -15.21 2.95 -13.18
N THR A 158 -15.56 4.17 -13.56
CA THR A 158 -15.88 4.54 -14.93
C THR A 158 -14.78 5.41 -15.50
N ASP A 159 -14.48 5.24 -16.80
CA ASP A 159 -13.40 5.97 -17.51
C ASP A 159 -13.56 7.52 -17.48
N SER A 160 -14.72 8.03 -17.06
CA SER A 160 -15.04 9.46 -17.08
C SER A 160 -14.55 10.25 -15.86
N ASP A 161 -14.14 9.57 -14.78
CA ASP A 161 -13.95 10.21 -13.46
C ASP A 161 -12.52 10.08 -12.93
N GLU A 162 -11.51 10.34 -13.77
CA GLU A 162 -10.12 10.33 -13.31
C GLU A 162 -9.86 11.35 -12.20
N LEU A 163 -9.63 10.85 -10.99
CA LEU A 163 -9.20 11.63 -9.84
C LEU A 163 -7.67 11.69 -9.76
N LYS A 164 -7.08 12.80 -10.18
CA LYS A 164 -5.62 12.96 -10.23
C LYS A 164 -4.93 12.94 -8.86
N HIS A 165 -5.63 13.36 -7.80
CA HIS A 165 -5.03 13.55 -6.47
C HIS A 165 -5.82 12.93 -5.32
N ALA A 166 -6.99 12.36 -5.58
CA ALA A 166 -7.89 11.84 -4.55
C ALA A 166 -8.19 10.34 -4.68
N GLY A 167 -7.47 9.61 -5.53
CA GLY A 167 -7.74 8.19 -5.78
C GLY A 167 -7.65 7.31 -4.54
N PHE A 168 -6.66 7.54 -3.67
CA PHE A 168 -6.59 6.80 -2.42
C PHE A 168 -7.69 7.20 -1.43
N TYR A 169 -8.13 8.46 -1.42
CA TYR A 169 -9.26 8.90 -0.62
C TYR A 169 -10.58 8.27 -1.12
N ASP A 170 -10.78 8.23 -2.43
CA ASP A 170 -11.92 7.61 -3.08
C ASP A 170 -11.98 6.09 -2.77
N LEU A 171 -10.85 5.38 -2.89
CA LEU A 171 -10.76 3.99 -2.46
C LEU A 171 -11.18 3.82 -0.99
N ARG A 172 -10.73 4.70 -0.08
CA ARG A 172 -11.10 4.63 1.34
C ARG A 172 -12.60 4.83 1.56
N LEU A 173 -13.22 5.74 0.80
CA LEU A 173 -14.67 5.94 0.85
C LEU A 173 -15.44 4.70 0.38
N PHE A 174 -14.96 4.06 -0.68
CA PHE A 174 -15.54 2.81 -1.16
C PHE A 174 -15.44 1.68 -0.13
N LEU A 175 -14.33 1.59 0.60
CA LEU A 175 -14.08 0.55 1.60
C LEU A 175 -14.80 0.79 2.94
N SER A 176 -15.40 1.95 3.16
CA SER A 176 -16.03 2.35 4.41
C SER A 176 -17.52 1.97 4.46
#